data_821246b0472baa983a196090e0636ef0
#
_entry.id   821246b0472baa983a196090e0636ef0
#
_cell.length_a   1.000
_cell.length_b   1.000
_cell.length_c   1.000
_cell.angle_alpha   90.00
_cell.angle_beta   90.00
_cell.angle_gamma   90.00
#
_symmetry.space_group_name_H-M   'P 1'
#
loop_
_entity.id
_entity.type
_entity.pdbx_description
1 polymer ?
#
loop_
_entity_poly.entity_id
_entity_poly.type
_entity_poly.pdbx_seq_one_letter_code
_entity_poly.pdbx_strand_id
1 'polypeptide(L)'
;MSELPIRVKVQESASQVVYTDAVLINGNPLGFVLNFGQWAPEEPGLVRVYTRVGMSPNHLKLLAQLLAQNVAAYEEKFGEMTLTEDRAAHGHHFGFDTVPPAPSPKLP
;
A
#
# COMPACT_ATOMS: atom_id res chain seq x y z
N MET A 1 -18.83 11.06 25.62
CA MET A 1 -19.17 11.17 24.23
C MET A 1 -19.43 9.81 23.66
N SER A 2 -20.54 9.63 23.06
CA SER A 2 -20.83 8.32 22.56
C SER A 2 -20.37 8.27 21.13
N GLU A 3 -19.62 7.26 20.84
CA GLU A 3 -19.17 7.05 19.50
C GLU A 3 -20.07 6.03 18.88
N LEU A 4 -20.50 6.33 17.71
CA LEU A 4 -21.28 5.35 16.99
C LEU A 4 -20.38 4.22 16.59
N PRO A 5 -20.87 2.99 16.68
CA PRO A 5 -20.05 1.87 16.24
C PRO A 5 -19.75 2.00 14.76
N ILE A 6 -18.55 1.57 14.40
CA ILE A 6 -18.17 1.58 13.01
C ILE A 6 -18.91 0.45 12.32
N ARG A 7 -19.56 0.78 11.24
CA ARG A 7 -20.22 -0.21 10.42
C ARG A 7 -19.45 -0.31 9.10
N VAL A 8 -19.12 -1.52 8.72
CA VAL A 8 -18.29 -1.77 7.55
C VAL A 8 -19.09 -2.58 6.54
N LYS A 9 -19.10 -2.07 5.33
CA LYS A 9 -19.70 -2.81 4.23
C LYS A 9 -18.67 -2.91 3.12
N VAL A 10 -18.33 -4.11 2.73
CA VAL A 10 -17.38 -4.33 1.66
C VAL A 10 -18.12 -4.24 0.34
N GLN A 11 -17.68 -3.29 -0.50
CA GLN A 11 -18.30 -3.14 -1.80
C GLN A 11 -18.01 -4.35 -2.66
N GLU A 12 -18.93 -4.64 -3.57
CA GLU A 12 -18.77 -5.81 -4.40
C GLU A 12 -17.48 -5.77 -5.20
N SER A 13 -17.11 -4.59 -5.69
CA SER A 13 -15.90 -4.45 -6.47
C SER A 13 -14.64 -4.71 -5.65
N ALA A 14 -14.75 -4.71 -4.33
CA ALA A 14 -13.62 -4.92 -3.43
C ALA A 14 -13.76 -6.21 -2.64
N SER A 15 -14.62 -7.14 -3.12
CA SER A 15 -14.89 -8.34 -2.35
C SER A 15 -13.72 -9.33 -2.37
N GLN A 16 -12.88 -9.25 -3.40
CA GLN A 16 -11.73 -10.14 -3.47
C GLN A 16 -10.53 -9.49 -2.81
N VAL A 17 -9.83 -10.26 -2.00
CA VAL A 17 -8.62 -9.79 -1.37
C VAL A 17 -7.46 -10.01 -2.32
N VAL A 18 -6.71 -8.95 -2.61
CA VAL A 18 -5.55 -9.05 -3.50
C VAL A 18 -4.31 -9.15 -2.62
N TYR A 19 -3.54 -10.17 -2.87
CA TYR A 19 -2.30 -10.36 -2.14
C TYR A 19 -1.20 -9.55 -2.82
N THR A 20 -0.46 -8.76 -2.05
CA THR A 20 0.61 -7.95 -2.61
C THR A 20 1.89 -8.14 -1.83
N ASP A 21 3.02 -8.05 -2.53
CA ASP A 21 4.32 -8.12 -1.89
C ASP A 21 5.21 -6.95 -2.33
N ALA A 22 4.64 -5.96 -2.98
CA ALA A 22 5.37 -4.76 -3.38
C ALA A 22 4.48 -3.55 -3.20
N VAL A 23 5.04 -2.47 -2.69
CA VAL A 23 4.31 -1.22 -2.57
C VAL A 23 5.24 -0.09 -3.00
N LEU A 24 4.71 0.80 -3.84
CA LEU A 24 5.45 1.98 -4.27
C LEU A 24 4.57 3.18 -4.00
N ILE A 25 5.16 4.22 -3.48
CA ILE A 25 4.41 5.39 -3.04
C ILE A 25 4.86 6.61 -3.82
N ASN A 26 3.91 7.27 -4.45
CA ASN A 26 4.13 8.56 -5.11
C ASN A 26 3.49 9.64 -4.28
N GLY A 27 4.19 10.76 -4.15
CA GLY A 27 3.64 11.87 -3.41
C GLY A 27 3.79 13.18 -4.13
N ASN A 28 2.89 14.10 -3.83
CA ASN A 28 3.01 15.48 -4.27
C ASN A 28 2.32 16.33 -3.21
N PRO A 29 2.37 17.67 -3.32
CA PRO A 29 1.80 18.49 -2.25
C PRO A 29 0.32 18.27 -1.98
N LEU A 30 -0.41 17.71 -2.94
CA LEU A 30 -1.84 17.51 -2.78
C LEU A 30 -2.19 16.15 -2.22
N GLY A 31 -1.28 15.19 -2.25
CA GLY A 31 -1.62 13.89 -1.74
C GLY A 31 -0.65 12.81 -2.17
N PHE A 32 -1.06 11.59 -1.91
CA PHE A 32 -0.24 10.42 -2.19
C PHE A 32 -1.04 9.37 -2.93
N VAL A 33 -0.33 8.57 -3.71
CA VAL A 33 -0.91 7.38 -4.30
C VAL A 33 -0.05 6.20 -3.88
N LEU A 34 -0.69 5.22 -3.28
CA LEU A 34 -0.03 3.97 -2.90
C LEU A 34 -0.33 2.95 -3.97
N ASN A 35 0.71 2.38 -4.53
CA ASN A 35 0.59 1.41 -5.62
C ASN A 35 0.96 0.05 -5.08
N PHE A 36 -0.01 -0.84 -5.02
CA PHE A 36 0.19 -2.17 -4.48
C PHE A 36 0.24 -3.18 -5.61
N GLY A 37 1.24 -4.06 -5.57
CA GLY A 37 1.37 -5.02 -6.64
C GLY A 37 2.20 -6.20 -6.23
N GLN A 38 2.70 -6.88 -7.23
CA GLN A 38 3.50 -8.08 -7.04
C GLN A 38 4.73 -8.00 -7.93
N TRP A 39 5.84 -8.52 -7.42
CA TRP A 39 7.00 -8.68 -8.25
C TRP A 39 6.69 -9.70 -9.33
N ALA A 40 7.08 -9.39 -10.55
CA ALA A 40 6.87 -10.32 -11.66
C ALA A 40 8.02 -11.31 -11.65
N PRO A 41 7.75 -12.59 -11.43
CA PRO A 41 8.85 -13.57 -11.38
C PRO A 41 9.54 -13.76 -12.72
N GLU A 42 8.84 -13.47 -13.81
CA GLU A 42 9.40 -13.71 -15.13
C GLU A 42 10.30 -12.59 -15.60
N GLU A 43 10.29 -11.44 -14.93
CA GLU A 43 11.08 -10.29 -15.40
C GLU A 43 11.67 -9.56 -14.21
N PRO A 44 12.97 -9.67 -13.96
CA PRO A 44 13.58 -9.00 -12.82
C PRO A 44 13.37 -7.50 -12.87
N GLY A 45 13.04 -6.94 -11.74
CA GLY A 45 12.85 -5.50 -11.64
C GLY A 45 11.48 -5.01 -12.04
N LEU A 46 10.59 -5.90 -12.43
CA LEU A 46 9.25 -5.50 -12.84
C LEU A 46 8.26 -5.72 -11.71
N VAL A 47 7.48 -4.70 -11.41
CA VAL A 47 6.38 -4.80 -10.45
C VAL A 47 5.09 -4.59 -11.23
N ARG A 48 4.15 -5.51 -11.08
CA ARG A 48 2.84 -5.33 -11.68
C ARG A 48 1.91 -4.78 -10.61
N VAL A 49 1.40 -3.59 -10.86
CA VAL A 49 0.54 -2.91 -9.91
C VAL A 49 -0.90 -3.31 -10.17
N TYR A 50 -1.57 -3.78 -9.13
CA TYR A 50 -2.95 -4.23 -9.25
C TYR A 50 -3.93 -3.30 -8.55
N THR A 51 -3.47 -2.51 -7.60
CA THR A 51 -4.36 -1.64 -6.85
C THR A 51 -3.65 -0.32 -6.59
N ARG A 52 -4.35 0.76 -6.83
CA ARG A 52 -3.81 2.09 -6.57
C ARG A 52 -4.79 2.82 -5.68
N VAL A 53 -4.28 3.36 -4.58
CA VAL A 53 -5.12 4.04 -3.60
C VAL A 53 -4.58 5.44 -3.39
N GLY A 54 -5.44 6.43 -3.62
CA GLY A 54 -5.06 7.82 -3.40
C GLY A 54 -5.54 8.29 -2.04
N MET A 55 -4.78 9.18 -1.42
CA MET A 55 -5.18 9.71 -0.12
C MET A 55 -4.50 11.04 0.14
N SER A 56 -5.11 11.82 1.00
CA SER A 56 -4.53 13.10 1.40
C SER A 56 -3.31 12.87 2.28
N PRO A 57 -2.45 13.89 2.40
CA PRO A 57 -1.29 13.73 3.28
C PRO A 57 -1.68 13.43 4.73
N ASN A 58 -2.74 14.06 5.20
CA ASN A 58 -3.18 13.81 6.59
C ASN A 58 -3.66 12.38 6.77
N HIS A 59 -4.36 11.87 5.77
CA HIS A 59 -4.86 10.51 5.85
C HIS A 59 -3.70 9.50 5.81
N LEU A 60 -2.69 9.81 5.00
CA LEU A 60 -1.52 8.95 4.95
C LEU A 60 -0.81 8.91 6.31
N LYS A 61 -0.71 10.06 6.95
CA LYS A 61 -0.06 10.10 8.26
C LYS A 61 -0.84 9.26 9.27
N LEU A 62 -2.15 9.37 9.23
CA LEU A 62 -2.99 8.55 10.11
C LEU A 62 -2.80 7.06 9.80
N LEU A 63 -2.78 6.71 8.52
CA LEU A 63 -2.57 5.33 8.14
C LEU A 63 -1.22 4.83 8.67
N ALA A 64 -0.18 5.65 8.56
CA ALA A 64 1.13 5.24 9.05
C ALA A 64 1.10 4.95 10.55
N GLN A 65 0.38 5.76 11.31
CA GLN A 65 0.26 5.54 12.74
C GLN A 65 -0.51 4.26 13.03
N LEU A 66 -1.57 4.02 12.30
CA LEU A 66 -2.36 2.81 12.50
C LEU A 66 -1.55 1.57 12.15
N LEU A 67 -0.77 1.65 11.07
CA LEU A 67 0.07 0.52 10.69
C LEU A 67 1.12 0.25 11.76
N ALA A 68 1.74 1.31 12.29
CA ALA A 68 2.75 1.13 13.33
C ALA A 68 2.15 0.47 14.57
N GLN A 69 0.94 0.90 14.96
CA GLN A 69 0.28 0.32 16.11
C GLN A 69 -0.04 -1.16 15.89
N ASN A 70 -0.49 -1.49 14.68
CA ASN A 70 -0.83 -2.86 14.37
C ASN A 70 0.41 -3.76 14.29
N VAL A 71 1.49 -3.22 13.77
CA VAL A 71 2.74 -3.97 13.74
C VAL A 71 3.22 -4.25 15.15
N ALA A 72 3.17 -3.24 16.02
CA ALA A 72 3.59 -3.42 17.40
C ALA A 72 2.75 -4.46 18.12
N ALA A 73 1.44 -4.42 17.92
CA ALA A 73 0.56 -5.38 18.56
C ALA A 73 0.80 -6.80 18.05
N TYR A 74 1.05 -6.92 16.77
CA TYR A 74 1.35 -8.23 16.18
C TYR A 74 2.64 -8.79 16.75
N GLU A 75 3.67 -7.94 16.81
CA GLU A 75 4.96 -8.41 17.31
C GLU A 75 4.92 -8.77 18.79
N GLU A 76 4.10 -8.08 19.55
CA GLU A 76 3.96 -8.40 20.95
C GLU A 76 3.35 -9.78 21.12
N LYS A 77 2.43 -10.14 20.23
CA LYS A 77 1.73 -11.40 20.35
C LYS A 77 2.47 -12.56 19.71
N PHE A 78 3.14 -12.32 18.61
CA PHE A 78 3.74 -13.39 17.81
C PHE A 78 5.26 -13.30 17.68
N GLY A 79 5.88 -12.27 18.22
CA GLY A 79 7.32 -12.11 18.13
C GLY A 79 7.72 -11.14 17.04
N GLU A 80 8.93 -10.69 17.13
CA GLU A 80 9.44 -9.66 16.23
C GLU A 80 9.50 -10.17 14.79
N MET A 81 9.02 -9.34 13.86
CA MET A 81 9.14 -9.67 12.46
C MET A 81 10.47 -9.18 11.94
N THR A 82 11.17 -10.05 11.21
CA THR A 82 12.47 -9.71 10.67
C THR A 82 12.31 -9.38 9.20
N LEU A 83 12.75 -8.20 8.82
CA LEU A 83 12.72 -7.82 7.41
C LEU A 83 13.97 -8.36 6.74
N THR A 84 13.78 -8.97 5.57
CA THR A 84 14.95 -9.36 4.79
C THR A 84 15.41 -8.14 4.03
N GLU A 85 16.70 -7.92 4.03
CA GLU A 85 17.25 -6.71 3.45
C GLU A 85 16.91 -6.57 1.98
N ASP A 86 16.99 -7.67 1.25
CA ASP A 86 16.67 -7.62 -0.16
C ASP A 86 15.24 -7.18 -0.41
N ARG A 87 14.33 -7.73 0.36
CA ARG A 87 12.94 -7.35 0.20
C ARG A 87 12.70 -5.92 0.58
N ALA A 88 13.35 -5.47 1.65
CA ALA A 88 13.19 -4.08 2.05
C ALA A 88 13.71 -3.15 0.98
N ALA A 89 14.78 -3.54 0.30
CA ALA A 89 15.36 -2.69 -0.72
C ALA A 89 14.55 -2.67 -1.99
N HIS A 90 13.85 -3.75 -2.29
CA HIS A 90 13.17 -3.86 -3.58
C HIS A 90 11.67 -3.85 -3.49
N GLY A 91 11.11 -4.10 -2.31
CA GLY A 91 9.67 -4.19 -2.17
C GLY A 91 8.99 -2.88 -1.84
N HIS A 92 9.76 -1.86 -1.50
CA HIS A 92 9.20 -0.59 -1.07
C HIS A 92 9.92 0.56 -1.73
N HIS A 93 9.18 1.47 -2.26
CA HIS A 93 9.77 2.63 -2.91
C HIS A 93 8.92 3.84 -2.62
N PHE A 94 9.55 4.93 -2.20
CA PHE A 94 8.87 6.19 -1.98
C PHE A 94 9.56 7.26 -2.79
N GLY A 95 8.78 8.08 -3.47
CA GLY A 95 9.34 9.19 -4.21
C GLY A 95 8.29 9.97 -4.94
N PHE A 96 8.73 11.12 -5.48
CA PHE A 96 7.84 11.94 -6.27
C PHE A 96 8.16 11.62 -7.72
N ASP A 97 7.15 11.32 -8.48
CA ASP A 97 7.29 11.09 -9.92
C ASP A 97 8.21 9.93 -10.27
N THR A 98 8.32 8.96 -9.37
CA THR A 98 9.15 7.80 -9.65
C THR A 98 8.36 6.65 -10.24
N VAL A 99 7.04 6.68 -10.12
CA VAL A 99 6.19 5.69 -10.75
C VAL A 99 5.49 6.37 -11.90
N PRO A 100 5.58 5.84 -13.11
CA PRO A 100 4.94 6.52 -14.24
C PRO A 100 3.45 6.63 -14.01
N PRO A 101 2.84 7.65 -14.56
CA PRO A 101 1.40 7.75 -14.47
C PRO A 101 0.78 6.51 -15.08
N ALA A 102 -0.38 6.18 -14.60
CA ALA A 102 -1.08 5.04 -15.16
C ALA A 102 -1.18 5.27 -16.64
N PRO A 103 -0.93 4.25 -17.44
CA PRO A 103 -1.11 4.41 -18.87
C PRO A 103 -2.52 4.88 -19.05
N SER A 104 -2.65 5.85 -19.87
CA SER A 104 -3.95 6.29 -20.26
C SER A 104 -4.67 5.07 -20.58
N PRO A 105 -5.88 4.95 -20.10
CA PRO A 105 -6.63 3.79 -20.42
C PRO A 105 -6.51 3.65 -21.89
N LYS A 106 -5.83 2.64 -22.28
CA LYS A 106 -5.85 2.37 -23.62
C LYS A 106 -7.22 2.19 -23.85
N LEU A 107 -7.71 3.21 -24.27
CA LEU A 107 -8.99 3.10 -24.64
C LEU A 107 -9.00 2.00 -25.49
N PRO A 108 -9.78 1.11 -25.19
CA PRO A 108 -9.91 -0.01 -26.03
C PRO A 108 -10.19 0.49 -27.39
#